data_2a63d9b0d444c21facb676fa4e75709b
#
_entry.id   2a63d9b0d444c21facb676fa4e75709b
#
_cell.length_a   1.000
_cell.length_b   1.000
_cell.length_c   1.000
_cell.angle_alpha   90.00
_cell.angle_beta   90.00
_cell.angle_gamma   90.00
#
_symmetry.space_group_name_H-M   'P 1'
#
loop_
_entity.id
_entity.type
_entity.pdbx_description
1 polymer ?
#
loop_
_entity_poly.entity_id
_entity_poly.type
_entity_poly.pdbx_seq_one_letter_code
_entity_poly.pdbx_strand_id
1 'polypeptide(L)'
;MLLALSPILLTLVLLLTRLPAWVAPAAGTAVAVLLALTVFGVAPGDLGGAIGAGVPTLLEILAIIAGGITLSRVMEYSGGHARLAAWLSAGNGPTIATALLMVHGVIPFLETVTGFGVSLIVGVPLLVGLGYTAFRSALISVLALTIGPWGSMAPGTLMGARLFGLDFREIGATAAVFNLPACLVAGVATVLLLRGARGMRVDAGPARTLPWLGVAVLSGVAQWALILGANLVVGTAPAGAVATFVLTVAWLLVIRGGRLLPGPGRDVVPYVTLMVGTVLGTTVKGAFGLEGAAALVGTPALWAFVAVGVGVWLLHLDDAARRRVPREAGKLWVGTAIPNALYVAFGLILSAGGVSQALAGALSGMGESYLVAMPFLGAFAGFITASNTGAMALIGPLQMDTGAALGVPPPWSNGLHNAAAGWGIVAGPARIQVAHGMAAGAQSPQMPGWTVTRRNLFVVLLPAMLAGILGMAVMGWFLLPR
;
A
#
# COMPACT_ATOMS: atom_id res chain seq x y z
N MET A 1 -15.13 28.71 5.30
CA MET A 1 -15.07 27.26 5.58
C MET A 1 -15.72 26.42 4.47
N LEU A 2 -17.03 26.57 4.18
CA LEU A 2 -17.70 25.73 3.15
C LEU A 2 -17.07 25.84 1.75
N LEU A 3 -16.66 27.03 1.32
CA LEU A 3 -15.94 27.21 0.07
C LEU A 3 -14.59 26.48 0.03
N ALA A 4 -13.83 26.55 1.13
CA ALA A 4 -12.53 25.85 1.20
C ALA A 4 -12.70 24.31 1.19
N LEU A 5 -13.81 23.77 1.69
CA LEU A 5 -14.13 22.34 1.61
C LEU A 5 -14.53 21.88 0.20
N SER A 6 -14.98 22.80 -0.68
CA SER A 6 -15.60 22.43 -1.96
C SER A 6 -14.69 21.62 -2.88
N PRO A 7 -13.36 21.87 -3.02
CA PRO A 7 -12.49 21.04 -3.87
C PRO A 7 -12.42 19.58 -3.38
N ILE A 8 -12.30 19.40 -2.07
CA ILE A 8 -12.22 18.07 -1.44
C ILE A 8 -13.56 17.36 -1.56
N LEU A 9 -14.67 18.01 -1.20
CA LEU A 9 -16.01 17.44 -1.29
C LEU A 9 -16.38 17.07 -2.72
N LEU A 10 -16.11 17.95 -3.70
CA LEU A 10 -16.34 17.65 -5.09
C LEU A 10 -15.56 16.41 -5.53
N THR A 11 -14.27 16.34 -5.20
CA THR A 11 -13.44 15.18 -5.51
C THR A 11 -14.03 13.90 -4.89
N LEU A 12 -14.42 13.95 -3.62
CA LEU A 12 -15.03 12.81 -2.90
C LEU A 12 -16.35 12.36 -3.55
N VAL A 13 -17.23 13.29 -3.88
CA VAL A 13 -18.52 12.98 -4.55
C VAL A 13 -18.28 12.35 -5.92
N LEU A 14 -17.36 12.90 -6.72
CA LEU A 14 -17.05 12.36 -8.04
C LEU A 14 -16.40 10.98 -7.97
N LEU A 15 -15.61 10.68 -6.96
CA LEU A 15 -15.04 9.34 -6.74
C LEU A 15 -16.10 8.27 -6.43
N LEU A 16 -17.27 8.65 -5.94
CA LEU A 16 -18.40 7.74 -5.73
C LEU A 16 -19.20 7.48 -7.01
N THR A 17 -18.91 8.18 -8.09
CA THR A 17 -19.56 8.02 -9.39
C THR A 17 -18.88 6.95 -10.24
N ARG A 18 -19.45 6.65 -11.42
CA ARG A 18 -18.85 5.74 -12.42
C ARG A 18 -17.98 6.46 -13.44
N LEU A 19 -17.61 7.71 -13.18
CA LEU A 19 -16.75 8.47 -14.08
C LEU A 19 -15.32 7.89 -14.10
N PRO A 20 -14.54 8.18 -15.16
CA PRO A 20 -13.14 7.80 -15.22
C PRO A 20 -12.35 8.35 -14.03
N ALA A 21 -11.40 7.57 -13.49
CA ALA A 21 -10.68 7.87 -12.26
C ALA A 21 -9.93 9.23 -12.25
N TRP A 22 -9.60 9.78 -13.40
CA TRP A 22 -8.93 11.07 -13.54
C TRP A 22 -9.87 12.28 -13.38
N VAL A 23 -11.20 12.10 -13.57
CA VAL A 23 -12.17 13.21 -13.56
C VAL A 23 -12.26 13.84 -12.16
N ALA A 24 -12.30 13.04 -11.13
CA ALA A 24 -12.41 13.50 -9.75
C ALA A 24 -11.23 14.42 -9.34
N PRO A 25 -9.96 14.00 -9.43
CA PRO A 25 -8.86 14.88 -9.10
C PRO A 25 -8.71 16.06 -10.06
N ALA A 26 -9.07 15.94 -11.33
CA ALA A 26 -9.05 17.05 -12.27
C ALA A 26 -10.05 18.15 -11.87
N ALA A 27 -11.29 17.78 -11.58
CA ALA A 27 -12.33 18.72 -11.14
C ALA A 27 -11.97 19.39 -9.81
N GLY A 28 -11.48 18.60 -8.83
CA GLY A 28 -11.00 19.13 -7.55
C GLY A 28 -9.85 20.11 -7.71
N THR A 29 -8.87 19.77 -8.56
CA THR A 29 -7.75 20.66 -8.89
C THR A 29 -8.23 21.98 -9.51
N ALA A 30 -9.15 21.91 -10.47
CA ALA A 30 -9.70 23.12 -11.12
C ALA A 30 -10.39 24.05 -10.10
N VAL A 31 -11.21 23.48 -9.20
CA VAL A 31 -11.85 24.27 -8.14
C VAL A 31 -10.83 24.82 -7.14
N ALA A 32 -9.83 24.03 -6.76
CA ALA A 32 -8.75 24.49 -5.86
C ALA A 32 -7.95 25.65 -6.48
N VAL A 33 -7.61 25.59 -7.78
CA VAL A 33 -6.97 26.69 -8.51
C VAL A 33 -7.86 27.93 -8.51
N LEU A 34 -9.15 27.78 -8.84
CA LEU A 34 -10.09 28.90 -8.84
C LEU A 34 -10.15 29.58 -7.46
N LEU A 35 -10.27 28.82 -6.39
CA LEU A 35 -10.30 29.38 -5.05
C LEU A 35 -8.98 30.04 -4.66
N ALA A 36 -7.85 29.43 -4.97
CA ALA A 36 -6.54 30.00 -4.69
C ALA A 36 -6.37 31.40 -5.33
N LEU A 37 -6.79 31.54 -6.58
CA LEU A 37 -6.68 32.78 -7.35
C LEU A 37 -7.70 33.83 -6.93
N THR A 38 -8.97 33.44 -6.63
CA THR A 38 -10.08 34.39 -6.45
C THR A 38 -10.41 34.69 -5.00
N VAL A 39 -10.34 33.68 -4.13
CA VAL A 39 -10.72 33.80 -2.71
C VAL A 39 -9.50 34.04 -1.82
N PHE A 40 -8.41 33.32 -2.09
CA PHE A 40 -7.19 33.41 -1.27
C PHE A 40 -6.16 34.40 -1.85
N GLY A 41 -6.37 34.94 -3.06
CA GLY A 41 -5.54 35.99 -3.63
C GLY A 41 -4.09 35.55 -3.95
N VAL A 42 -3.85 34.27 -4.13
CA VAL A 42 -2.52 33.71 -4.45
C VAL A 42 -2.15 34.09 -5.89
N ALA A 43 -0.95 34.59 -6.09
CA ALA A 43 -0.50 34.96 -7.43
C ALA A 43 -0.34 33.72 -8.33
N PRO A 44 -0.70 33.82 -9.63
CA PRO A 44 -0.54 32.69 -10.58
C PRO A 44 0.90 32.17 -10.64
N GLY A 45 1.89 33.04 -10.47
CA GLY A 45 3.31 32.69 -10.44
C GLY A 45 3.67 31.78 -9.27
N ASP A 46 3.10 32.00 -8.11
CA ASP A 46 3.36 31.19 -6.90
C ASP A 46 2.78 29.77 -7.05
N LEU A 47 1.56 29.65 -7.62
CA LEU A 47 0.98 28.33 -7.95
C LEU A 47 1.81 27.61 -9.01
N GLY A 48 2.24 28.34 -10.05
CA GLY A 48 3.12 27.79 -11.08
C GLY A 48 4.45 27.32 -10.50
N GLY A 49 5.04 28.11 -9.59
CA GLY A 49 6.26 27.77 -8.86
C GLY A 49 6.09 26.50 -8.01
N ALA A 50 5.00 26.40 -7.26
CA ALA A 50 4.71 25.21 -6.44
C ALA A 50 4.53 23.94 -7.29
N ILE A 51 3.82 24.03 -8.41
CA ILE A 51 3.68 22.92 -9.35
C ILE A 51 5.06 22.56 -9.94
N GLY A 52 5.84 23.54 -10.39
CA GLY A 52 7.16 23.34 -10.96
C GLY A 52 8.12 22.64 -9.98
N ALA A 53 8.12 23.05 -8.72
CA ALA A 53 8.88 22.40 -7.64
C ALA A 53 8.46 20.95 -7.39
N GLY A 54 7.20 20.61 -7.65
CA GLY A 54 6.66 19.24 -7.49
C GLY A 54 6.98 18.31 -8.67
N VAL A 55 7.35 18.83 -9.85
CA VAL A 55 7.58 18.02 -11.07
C VAL A 55 8.62 16.91 -10.87
N PRO A 56 9.80 17.13 -10.27
CA PRO A 56 10.77 16.05 -10.06
C PRO A 56 10.19 14.90 -9.23
N THR A 57 9.46 15.22 -8.16
CA THR A 57 8.79 14.21 -7.31
C THR A 57 7.72 13.46 -8.08
N LEU A 58 6.93 14.16 -8.88
CA LEU A 58 5.92 13.54 -9.74
C LEU A 58 6.57 12.56 -10.72
N LEU A 59 7.64 12.96 -11.40
CA LEU A 59 8.36 12.10 -12.34
C LEU A 59 8.94 10.86 -11.66
N GLU A 60 9.51 11.02 -10.45
CA GLU A 60 10.00 9.88 -9.66
C GLU A 60 8.86 8.90 -9.30
N ILE A 61 7.74 9.41 -8.81
CA ILE A 61 6.55 8.59 -8.51
C ILE A 61 6.05 7.86 -9.76
N LEU A 62 5.93 8.55 -10.88
CA LEU A 62 5.46 7.95 -12.14
C LEU A 62 6.43 6.90 -12.68
N ALA A 63 7.75 7.11 -12.52
CA ALA A 63 8.77 6.14 -12.90
C ALA A 63 8.73 4.88 -12.01
N ILE A 64 8.55 5.04 -10.69
CA ILE A 64 8.35 3.91 -9.77
C ILE A 64 7.15 3.07 -10.20
N ILE A 65 6.02 3.71 -10.48
CA ILE A 65 4.79 3.08 -10.95
C ILE A 65 5.03 2.32 -12.27
N ALA A 66 5.71 2.94 -13.22
CA ALA A 66 6.04 2.34 -14.51
C ALA A 66 6.89 1.06 -14.34
N GLY A 67 7.93 1.14 -13.53
CA GLY A 67 8.83 0.02 -13.26
C GLY A 67 8.10 -1.15 -12.60
N GLY A 68 7.30 -0.90 -11.56
CA GLY A 68 6.53 -1.93 -10.85
C GLY A 68 5.50 -2.63 -11.75
N ILE A 69 4.73 -1.88 -12.55
CA ILE A 69 3.78 -2.43 -13.51
C ILE A 69 4.51 -3.26 -14.59
N THR A 70 5.61 -2.75 -15.12
CA THR A 70 6.38 -3.46 -16.16
C THR A 70 6.98 -4.76 -15.62
N LEU A 71 7.54 -4.73 -14.41
CA LEU A 71 8.06 -5.93 -13.74
C LEU A 71 6.97 -6.99 -13.56
N SER A 72 5.78 -6.56 -13.12
CA SER A 72 4.63 -7.46 -12.99
C SER A 72 4.24 -8.11 -14.32
N ARG A 73 4.23 -7.36 -15.42
CA ARG A 73 3.93 -7.93 -16.76
C ARG A 73 5.02 -8.90 -17.23
N VAL A 74 6.29 -8.59 -16.98
CA VAL A 74 7.40 -9.53 -17.25
C VAL A 74 7.18 -10.85 -16.51
N MET A 75 6.88 -10.80 -15.21
CA MET A 75 6.64 -11.99 -14.40
C MET A 75 5.41 -12.78 -14.85
N GLU A 76 4.37 -12.10 -15.30
CA GLU A 76 3.16 -12.75 -15.83
C GLU A 76 3.43 -13.44 -17.16
N TYR A 77 3.98 -12.73 -18.14
CA TYR A 77 4.21 -13.26 -19.49
C TYR A 77 5.31 -14.32 -19.54
N SER A 78 6.27 -14.29 -18.61
CA SER A 78 7.25 -15.36 -18.43
C SER A 78 6.70 -16.60 -17.74
N GLY A 79 5.46 -16.55 -17.19
CA GLY A 79 4.93 -17.61 -16.33
C GLY A 79 5.58 -17.67 -14.94
N GLY A 80 6.39 -16.68 -14.57
CA GLY A 80 7.10 -16.61 -13.29
C GLY A 80 6.16 -16.64 -12.10
N HIS A 81 5.04 -15.90 -12.15
CA HIS A 81 4.02 -15.93 -11.08
C HIS A 81 3.46 -17.33 -10.85
N ALA A 82 3.15 -18.06 -11.94
CA ALA A 82 2.61 -19.43 -11.85
C ALA A 82 3.64 -20.41 -11.26
N ARG A 83 4.92 -20.29 -11.66
CA ARG A 83 6.00 -21.14 -11.12
C ARG A 83 6.28 -20.83 -9.64
N LEU A 84 6.30 -19.55 -9.24
CA LEU A 84 6.41 -19.18 -7.82
C LEU A 84 5.23 -19.69 -7.01
N ALA A 85 4.02 -19.62 -7.55
CA ALA A 85 2.83 -20.16 -6.92
C ALA A 85 2.91 -21.68 -6.74
N ALA A 86 3.34 -22.40 -7.78
CA ALA A 86 3.55 -23.85 -7.73
C ALA A 86 4.62 -24.23 -6.69
N TRP A 87 5.73 -23.49 -6.63
CA TRP A 87 6.78 -23.71 -5.63
C TRP A 87 6.29 -23.48 -4.20
N LEU A 88 5.52 -22.41 -3.97
CA LEU A 88 4.93 -22.14 -2.65
C LEU A 88 3.90 -23.20 -2.25
N SER A 89 3.14 -23.74 -3.22
CA SER A 89 2.14 -24.79 -2.97
C SER A 89 2.79 -26.16 -2.75
N ALA A 90 4.00 -26.38 -3.23
CA ALA A 90 4.69 -27.65 -3.09
C ALA A 90 4.96 -27.98 -1.60
N GLY A 91 4.30 -29.01 -1.09
CA GLY A 91 4.40 -29.46 0.30
C GLY A 91 3.66 -28.60 1.32
N ASN A 92 2.93 -27.57 0.89
CA ASN A 92 2.08 -26.74 1.75
C ASN A 92 0.59 -26.99 1.43
N GLY A 93 -0.24 -27.03 2.47
CA GLY A 93 -1.68 -27.18 2.36
C GLY A 93 -2.44 -25.97 2.95
N PRO A 94 -3.77 -25.99 2.93
CA PRO A 94 -4.58 -24.91 3.48
C PRO A 94 -4.61 -24.98 5.02
N THR A 95 -3.53 -24.53 5.67
CA THR A 95 -3.39 -24.49 7.12
C THR A 95 -3.41 -23.05 7.65
N ILE A 96 -3.63 -22.85 8.95
CA ILE A 96 -3.54 -21.52 9.58
C ILE A 96 -2.13 -20.96 9.42
N ALA A 97 -1.08 -21.78 9.59
CA ALA A 97 0.31 -21.36 9.40
C ALA A 97 0.57 -20.84 7.98
N THR A 98 0.08 -21.57 6.97
CA THR A 98 0.21 -21.13 5.57
C THR A 98 -0.58 -19.84 5.31
N ALA A 99 -1.75 -19.65 5.92
CA ALA A 99 -2.49 -18.40 5.80
C ALA A 99 -1.74 -17.22 6.47
N LEU A 100 -1.08 -17.45 7.61
CA LEU A 100 -0.24 -16.44 8.27
C LEU A 100 1.03 -16.13 7.47
N LEU A 101 1.65 -17.13 6.83
CA LEU A 101 2.71 -16.91 5.84
C LEU A 101 2.22 -15.98 4.71
N MET A 102 1.02 -16.23 4.19
CA MET A 102 0.47 -15.44 3.08
C MET A 102 0.12 -14.01 3.50
N VAL A 103 -0.52 -13.84 4.67
CA VAL A 103 -1.02 -12.52 5.10
C VAL A 103 0.08 -11.59 5.62
N HIS A 104 1.13 -12.12 6.23
CA HIS A 104 2.21 -11.30 6.78
C HIS A 104 3.52 -11.33 5.97
N GLY A 105 3.70 -12.33 5.11
CA GLY A 105 4.92 -12.50 4.33
C GLY A 105 4.71 -12.30 2.83
N VAL A 106 4.20 -13.33 2.16
CA VAL A 106 4.22 -13.43 0.67
C VAL A 106 3.43 -12.33 -0.02
N ILE A 107 2.16 -12.13 0.34
CA ILE A 107 1.31 -11.15 -0.34
C ILE A 107 1.76 -9.71 -0.06
N PRO A 108 2.10 -9.32 1.19
CA PRO A 108 2.71 -8.02 1.44
C PRO A 108 4.04 -7.82 0.71
N PHE A 109 4.90 -8.83 0.62
CA PHE A 109 6.12 -8.76 -0.18
C PHE A 109 5.82 -8.43 -1.64
N LEU A 110 4.88 -9.15 -2.25
CA LEU A 110 4.46 -8.88 -3.63
C LEU A 110 3.90 -7.46 -3.79
N GLU A 111 3.12 -6.94 -2.82
CA GLU A 111 2.60 -5.57 -2.88
C GLU A 111 3.71 -4.52 -2.78
N THR A 112 4.78 -4.77 -2.01
CA THR A 112 5.90 -3.84 -1.94
C THR A 112 6.70 -3.77 -3.24
N VAL A 113 6.84 -4.88 -3.96
CA VAL A 113 7.69 -4.96 -5.17
C VAL A 113 6.91 -4.73 -6.47
N THR A 114 5.61 -4.98 -6.50
CA THR A 114 4.77 -4.80 -7.70
C THR A 114 3.72 -3.70 -7.57
N GLY A 115 3.10 -3.57 -6.40
CA GLY A 115 2.06 -2.58 -6.10
C GLY A 115 0.77 -2.72 -6.90
N PHE A 116 -0.06 -1.70 -6.82
CA PHE A 116 -1.25 -1.45 -7.67
C PHE A 116 -2.27 -2.61 -7.72
N GLY A 117 -2.29 -3.47 -6.67
CA GLY A 117 -3.21 -4.60 -6.58
C GLY A 117 -2.75 -5.85 -7.33
N VAL A 118 -1.55 -5.86 -7.89
CA VAL A 118 -0.96 -7.07 -8.51
C VAL A 118 -0.83 -8.18 -7.47
N SER A 119 -0.53 -7.85 -6.24
CA SER A 119 -0.50 -8.80 -5.13
C SER A 119 -1.81 -9.58 -4.96
N LEU A 120 -2.97 -8.97 -5.26
CA LEU A 120 -4.28 -9.63 -5.23
C LEU A 120 -4.46 -10.54 -6.44
N ILE A 121 -3.99 -10.11 -7.63
CA ILE A 121 -4.05 -10.90 -8.87
C ILE A 121 -3.26 -12.20 -8.73
N VAL A 122 -2.15 -12.18 -7.98
CA VAL A 122 -1.32 -13.36 -7.70
C VAL A 122 -1.81 -14.09 -6.44
N GLY A 123 -2.11 -13.36 -5.38
CA GLY A 123 -2.42 -13.90 -4.06
C GLY A 123 -3.71 -14.72 -4.02
N VAL A 124 -4.78 -14.25 -4.69
CA VAL A 124 -6.06 -14.97 -4.69
C VAL A 124 -5.93 -16.33 -5.39
N PRO A 125 -5.43 -16.44 -6.64
CA PRO A 125 -5.22 -17.74 -7.28
C PRO A 125 -4.24 -18.62 -6.52
N LEU A 126 -3.20 -18.06 -5.93
CA LEU A 126 -2.23 -18.81 -5.12
C LEU A 126 -2.91 -19.47 -3.91
N LEU A 127 -3.72 -18.74 -3.16
CA LEU A 127 -4.46 -19.27 -2.02
C LEU A 127 -5.49 -20.34 -2.45
N VAL A 128 -6.17 -20.11 -3.59
CA VAL A 128 -7.06 -21.14 -4.16
C VAL A 128 -6.27 -22.40 -4.53
N GLY A 129 -5.10 -22.26 -5.16
CA GLY A 129 -4.20 -23.37 -5.48
C GLY A 129 -3.68 -24.12 -4.24
N LEU A 130 -3.53 -23.44 -3.11
CA LEU A 130 -3.22 -24.02 -1.81
C LEU A 130 -4.42 -24.79 -1.18
N GLY A 131 -5.62 -24.66 -1.74
CA GLY A 131 -6.83 -25.36 -1.30
C GLY A 131 -7.77 -24.53 -0.41
N TYR A 132 -7.56 -23.22 -0.29
CA TYR A 132 -8.54 -22.34 0.36
C TYR A 132 -9.74 -22.07 -0.56
N THR A 133 -10.92 -21.84 0.04
CA THR A 133 -12.10 -21.44 -0.75
C THR A 133 -11.86 -20.06 -1.40
N ALA A 134 -12.43 -19.81 -2.57
CA ALA A 134 -12.28 -18.56 -3.30
C ALA A 134 -12.65 -17.34 -2.44
N PHE A 135 -13.71 -17.45 -1.62
CA PHE A 135 -14.14 -16.40 -0.71
C PHE A 135 -13.08 -16.07 0.35
N ARG A 136 -12.50 -17.09 1.02
CA ARG A 136 -11.43 -16.91 2.00
C ARG A 136 -10.15 -16.40 1.36
N SER A 137 -9.81 -16.91 0.17
CA SER A 137 -8.66 -16.48 -0.60
C SER A 137 -8.72 -14.99 -0.92
N ALA A 138 -9.89 -14.49 -1.33
CA ALA A 138 -10.10 -13.07 -1.56
C ALA A 138 -9.92 -12.25 -0.27
N LEU A 139 -10.54 -12.68 0.84
CA LEU A 139 -10.45 -11.98 2.12
C LEU A 139 -9.02 -11.95 2.67
N ILE A 140 -8.32 -13.08 2.71
CA ILE A 140 -6.93 -13.16 3.19
C ILE A 140 -6.00 -12.30 2.33
N SER A 141 -6.18 -12.33 1.00
CA SER A 141 -5.36 -11.53 0.10
C SER A 141 -5.56 -10.02 0.34
N VAL A 142 -6.78 -9.58 0.60
CA VAL A 142 -7.05 -8.16 0.88
C VAL A 142 -6.56 -7.77 2.28
N LEU A 143 -6.76 -8.62 3.30
CA LEU A 143 -6.23 -8.39 4.65
C LEU A 143 -4.70 -8.31 4.67
N ALA A 144 -4.03 -8.94 3.73
CA ALA A 144 -2.58 -8.90 3.57
C ALA A 144 -2.03 -7.53 3.11
N LEU A 145 -2.87 -6.56 2.75
CA LEU A 145 -2.44 -5.21 2.36
C LEU A 145 -2.01 -4.36 3.57
N THR A 146 -1.30 -4.96 4.53
CA THR A 146 -0.82 -4.33 5.77
C THR A 146 0.29 -3.30 5.55
N ILE A 147 0.91 -3.30 4.36
CA ILE A 147 2.10 -2.49 4.06
C ILE A 147 1.78 -1.29 3.15
N GLY A 148 0.57 -0.74 3.24
CA GLY A 148 0.11 0.36 2.39
C GLY A 148 1.11 1.51 2.21
N PRO A 149 1.77 2.02 3.28
CA PRO A 149 2.79 3.06 3.18
C PRO A 149 4.02 2.68 2.34
N TRP A 150 4.34 1.38 2.22
CA TRP A 150 5.52 0.85 1.51
C TRP A 150 5.17 0.19 0.17
N GLY A 151 3.89 0.09 -0.17
CA GLY A 151 3.43 -0.54 -1.41
C GLY A 151 4.12 0.06 -2.64
N SER A 152 4.66 -0.80 -3.52
CA SER A 152 5.51 -0.46 -4.68
C SER A 152 6.58 0.59 -4.35
N MET A 153 7.35 0.31 -3.30
CA MET A 153 8.48 1.12 -2.83
C MET A 153 8.15 2.54 -2.37
N ALA A 154 6.97 2.72 -1.75
CA ALA A 154 6.60 3.88 -0.94
C ALA A 154 6.31 5.22 -1.67
N PRO A 155 5.68 5.27 -2.86
CA PRO A 155 5.43 6.54 -3.54
C PRO A 155 4.50 7.47 -2.75
N GLY A 156 3.53 6.95 -2.00
CA GLY A 156 2.66 7.77 -1.14
C GLY A 156 3.40 8.40 0.02
N THR A 157 4.28 7.63 0.67
CA THR A 157 5.15 8.13 1.75
C THR A 157 6.16 9.16 1.22
N LEU A 158 6.74 8.90 0.03
CA LEU A 158 7.61 9.86 -0.65
C LEU A 158 6.89 11.17 -0.96
N MET A 159 5.64 11.07 -1.42
CA MET A 159 4.82 12.25 -1.67
C MET A 159 4.61 13.08 -0.39
N GLY A 160 4.26 12.42 0.72
CA GLY A 160 4.12 13.09 2.01
C GLY A 160 5.41 13.80 2.45
N ALA A 161 6.57 13.14 2.28
CA ALA A 161 7.86 13.75 2.58
C ALA A 161 8.11 15.01 1.75
N ARG A 162 7.91 14.94 0.44
CA ARG A 162 8.21 16.02 -0.50
C ARG A 162 7.24 17.20 -0.42
N LEU A 163 5.94 16.93 -0.23
CA LEU A 163 4.93 18.00 -0.08
C LEU A 163 5.20 18.93 1.10
N PHE A 164 5.77 18.38 2.17
CA PHE A 164 5.96 19.11 3.43
C PHE A 164 7.43 19.37 3.78
N GLY A 165 8.37 19.05 2.86
CA GLY A 165 9.80 19.25 3.11
C GLY A 165 10.33 18.42 4.29
N LEU A 166 9.77 17.22 4.53
CA LEU A 166 10.09 16.38 5.66
C LEU A 166 11.08 15.28 5.26
N ASP A 167 11.81 14.75 6.23
CA ASP A 167 12.69 13.61 5.99
C ASP A 167 11.91 12.33 5.69
N PHE A 168 12.24 11.69 4.55
CA PHE A 168 11.54 10.51 4.06
C PHE A 168 11.67 9.31 5.01
N ARG A 169 12.82 9.18 5.69
CA ARG A 169 13.07 8.09 6.64
C ARG A 169 12.29 8.30 7.93
N GLU A 170 12.18 9.53 8.39
CA GLU A 170 11.42 9.89 9.58
C GLU A 170 9.92 9.60 9.38
N ILE A 171 9.37 9.97 8.22
CA ILE A 171 7.96 9.66 7.91
C ILE A 171 7.74 8.15 7.80
N GLY A 172 8.64 7.42 7.17
CA GLY A 172 8.54 5.96 7.11
C GLY A 172 8.57 5.33 8.50
N ALA A 173 9.43 5.82 9.39
CA ALA A 173 9.53 5.34 10.76
C ALA A 173 8.26 5.66 11.58
N THR A 174 7.73 6.88 11.50
CA THR A 174 6.50 7.26 12.20
C THR A 174 5.28 6.51 11.65
N ALA A 175 5.19 6.31 10.32
CA ALA A 175 4.17 5.47 9.73
C ALA A 175 4.29 4.01 10.22
N ALA A 176 5.51 3.49 10.39
CA ALA A 176 5.73 2.15 10.94
C ALA A 176 5.23 2.05 12.38
N VAL A 177 5.48 3.05 13.22
CA VAL A 177 4.94 3.06 14.59
C VAL A 177 3.43 2.85 14.58
N PHE A 178 2.69 3.62 13.79
CA PHE A 178 1.23 3.53 13.74
C PHE A 178 0.67 2.33 12.96
N ASN A 179 1.51 1.57 12.28
CA ASN A 179 1.06 0.43 11.48
C ASN A 179 0.83 -0.86 12.29
N LEU A 180 1.20 -0.90 13.60
CA LEU A 180 1.02 -2.06 14.47
C LEU A 180 -0.42 -2.61 14.45
N PRO A 181 -1.48 -1.78 14.62
CA PRO A 181 -2.85 -2.30 14.60
C PRO A 181 -3.23 -3.01 13.31
N ALA A 182 -2.79 -2.52 12.16
CA ALA A 182 -3.04 -3.15 10.86
C ALA A 182 -2.40 -4.55 10.81
N CYS A 183 -1.15 -4.69 11.23
CA CYS A 183 -0.45 -5.98 11.28
C CYS A 183 -1.15 -6.97 12.22
N LEU A 184 -1.57 -6.53 13.40
CA LEU A 184 -2.27 -7.39 14.37
C LEU A 184 -3.64 -7.85 13.84
N VAL A 185 -4.44 -6.90 13.37
CA VAL A 185 -5.80 -7.18 12.88
C VAL A 185 -5.77 -8.12 11.68
N ALA A 186 -4.83 -7.95 10.75
CA ALA A 186 -4.71 -8.82 9.58
C ALA A 186 -4.51 -10.29 9.96
N GLY A 187 -3.61 -10.57 10.90
CA GLY A 187 -3.38 -11.93 11.38
C GLY A 187 -4.55 -12.50 12.17
N VAL A 188 -5.06 -11.74 13.13
CA VAL A 188 -6.20 -12.15 13.97
C VAL A 188 -7.45 -12.41 13.11
N ALA A 189 -7.80 -11.49 12.21
CA ALA A 189 -8.92 -11.66 11.30
C ALA A 189 -8.75 -12.90 10.42
N THR A 190 -7.53 -13.17 9.92
CA THR A 190 -7.23 -14.37 9.12
C THR A 190 -7.50 -15.66 9.93
N VAL A 191 -7.06 -15.74 11.18
CA VAL A 191 -7.33 -16.90 12.05
C VAL A 191 -8.83 -17.06 12.30
N LEU A 192 -9.54 -15.96 12.59
CA LEU A 192 -10.99 -15.99 12.82
C LEU A 192 -11.77 -16.43 11.56
N LEU A 193 -11.35 -16.01 10.38
CA LEU A 193 -11.95 -16.42 9.09
C LEU A 193 -11.77 -17.92 8.81
N LEU A 194 -10.73 -18.53 9.36
CA LEU A 194 -10.45 -19.95 9.20
C LEU A 194 -11.09 -20.82 10.29
N ARG A 195 -11.62 -20.21 11.34
CA ARG A 195 -12.33 -20.93 12.41
C ARG A 195 -13.56 -21.65 11.86
N GLY A 196 -13.69 -22.94 12.20
CA GLY A 196 -14.84 -23.76 11.80
C GLY A 196 -14.90 -24.10 10.31
N ALA A 197 -13.78 -24.01 9.60
CA ALA A 197 -13.66 -24.38 8.19
C ALA A 197 -13.82 -25.89 8.00
N ARG A 198 -15.06 -26.35 7.73
CA ARG A 198 -15.34 -27.75 7.38
C ARG A 198 -14.77 -28.06 5.99
N GLY A 199 -14.14 -29.22 5.82
CA GLY A 199 -13.63 -29.71 4.53
C GLY A 199 -12.23 -29.22 4.16
N MET A 200 -11.62 -28.33 4.93
CA MET A 200 -10.20 -27.99 4.85
C MET A 200 -9.42 -28.81 5.88
N ARG A 201 -8.18 -29.21 5.59
CA ARG A 201 -7.26 -29.81 6.60
C ARG A 201 -6.84 -28.79 7.66
N VAL A 202 -7.71 -27.82 7.95
CA VAL A 202 -7.52 -26.82 8.99
C VAL A 202 -8.18 -27.37 10.25
N ASP A 203 -7.37 -27.86 11.14
CA ASP A 203 -7.76 -28.37 12.44
C ASP A 203 -8.08 -27.19 13.39
N ALA A 204 -9.12 -26.44 13.07
CA ALA A 204 -9.51 -25.18 13.71
C ALA A 204 -10.77 -25.33 14.58
N GLY A 205 -10.84 -26.40 15.38
CA GLY A 205 -11.83 -26.48 16.46
C GLY A 205 -11.66 -25.33 17.47
N PRO A 206 -12.74 -24.99 18.24
CA PRO A 206 -12.70 -23.85 19.18
C PRO A 206 -11.52 -23.91 20.17
N ALA A 207 -11.19 -25.09 20.69
CA ALA A 207 -10.09 -25.28 21.65
C ALA A 207 -8.69 -25.02 21.04
N ARG A 208 -8.53 -25.13 19.74
CA ARG A 208 -7.27 -24.88 19.02
C ARG A 208 -7.16 -23.47 18.45
N THR A 209 -8.23 -22.70 18.46
CA THR A 209 -8.23 -21.31 17.92
C THR A 209 -7.42 -20.37 18.79
N LEU A 210 -7.49 -20.50 20.12
CA LEU A 210 -6.80 -19.58 21.04
C LEU A 210 -5.27 -19.59 20.89
N PRO A 211 -4.58 -20.75 20.81
CA PRO A 211 -3.15 -20.75 20.51
C PRO A 211 -2.79 -20.09 19.20
N TRP A 212 -3.60 -20.28 18.15
CA TRP A 212 -3.36 -19.64 16.84
C TRP A 212 -3.61 -18.14 16.84
N LEU A 213 -4.50 -17.61 17.67
CA LEU A 213 -4.61 -16.17 17.89
C LEU A 213 -3.33 -15.60 18.52
N GLY A 214 -2.73 -16.29 19.49
CA GLY A 214 -1.43 -15.92 20.03
C GLY A 214 -0.32 -15.92 18.97
N VAL A 215 -0.27 -16.93 18.10
CA VAL A 215 0.68 -17.01 16.99
C VAL A 215 0.42 -15.89 15.97
N ALA A 216 -0.83 -15.56 15.67
CA ALA A 216 -1.18 -14.46 14.78
C ALA A 216 -0.74 -13.09 15.33
N VAL A 217 -0.95 -12.85 16.64
CA VAL A 217 -0.46 -11.65 17.32
C VAL A 217 1.06 -11.57 17.25
N LEU A 218 1.77 -12.66 17.59
CA LEU A 218 3.22 -12.72 17.52
C LEU A 218 3.75 -12.44 16.11
N SER A 219 3.11 -13.04 15.08
CA SER A 219 3.45 -12.81 13.68
C SER A 219 3.20 -11.36 13.24
N GLY A 220 2.08 -10.75 13.69
CA GLY A 220 1.78 -9.34 13.44
C GLY A 220 2.77 -8.40 14.11
N VAL A 221 3.15 -8.67 15.37
CA VAL A 221 4.21 -7.93 16.08
C VAL A 221 5.55 -8.10 15.36
N ALA A 222 5.90 -9.31 14.92
CA ALA A 222 7.12 -9.56 14.16
C ALA A 222 7.13 -8.77 12.83
N GLN A 223 6.03 -8.76 12.08
CA GLN A 223 5.91 -7.97 10.85
C GLN A 223 6.13 -6.48 11.14
N TRP A 224 5.44 -5.96 12.14
CA TRP A 224 5.58 -4.56 12.57
C TRP A 224 7.01 -4.21 12.98
N ALA A 225 7.61 -5.01 13.85
CA ALA A 225 8.98 -4.77 14.34
C ALA A 225 10.02 -4.82 13.21
N LEU A 226 9.86 -5.77 12.28
CA LEU A 226 10.73 -5.87 11.11
C LEU A 226 10.55 -4.66 10.18
N ILE A 227 9.32 -4.16 9.96
CA ILE A 227 9.08 -2.95 9.17
C ILE A 227 9.74 -1.74 9.82
N LEU A 228 9.51 -1.54 11.13
CA LEU A 228 10.12 -0.44 11.86
C LEU A 228 11.64 -0.53 11.85
N GLY A 229 12.20 -1.70 12.17
CA GLY A 229 13.65 -1.94 12.14
C GLY A 229 14.25 -1.72 10.76
N ALA A 230 13.60 -2.19 9.69
CA ALA A 230 14.07 -1.98 8.33
C ALA A 230 14.04 -0.49 7.95
N ASN A 231 13.01 0.29 8.32
CA ASN A 231 13.00 1.74 8.12
C ASN A 231 14.22 2.41 8.76
N LEU A 232 14.56 1.99 9.99
CA LEU A 232 15.68 2.56 10.75
C LEU A 232 17.06 2.13 10.21
N VAL A 233 17.16 0.98 9.56
CA VAL A 233 18.45 0.44 9.09
C VAL A 233 18.67 0.72 7.60
N VAL A 234 17.73 0.33 6.75
CA VAL A 234 17.90 0.39 5.27
C VAL A 234 17.12 1.52 4.60
N GLY A 235 16.33 2.30 5.37
CA GLY A 235 15.52 3.39 4.86
C GLY A 235 14.13 2.95 4.39
N THR A 236 13.28 3.95 4.11
CA THR A 236 11.84 3.74 3.92
C THR A 236 11.48 2.94 2.68
N ALA A 237 12.07 3.25 1.53
CA ALA A 237 11.67 2.64 0.28
C ALA A 237 11.74 1.09 0.31
N PRO A 238 12.84 0.43 0.70
CA PRO A 238 12.93 -1.02 0.72
C PRO A 238 12.38 -1.67 2.00
N ALA A 239 12.00 -0.89 3.04
CA ALA A 239 11.68 -1.42 4.36
C ALA A 239 10.57 -2.48 4.35
N GLY A 240 9.49 -2.22 3.63
CA GLY A 240 8.39 -3.17 3.51
C GLY A 240 8.81 -4.47 2.83
N ALA A 241 9.59 -4.38 1.75
CA ALA A 241 10.08 -5.55 1.02
C ALA A 241 11.02 -6.40 1.88
N VAL A 242 12.01 -5.78 2.53
CA VAL A 242 12.97 -6.47 3.41
C VAL A 242 12.24 -7.16 4.57
N ALA A 243 11.36 -6.44 5.27
CA ALA A 243 10.62 -6.97 6.42
C ALA A 243 9.76 -8.19 6.05
N THR A 244 8.99 -8.07 4.98
CA THR A 244 8.06 -9.13 4.54
C THR A 244 8.78 -10.29 3.87
N PHE A 245 9.92 -10.06 3.22
CA PHE A 245 10.79 -11.12 2.72
C PHE A 245 11.39 -11.94 3.86
N VAL A 246 11.97 -11.28 4.89
CA VAL A 246 12.51 -11.95 6.08
C VAL A 246 11.42 -12.79 6.76
N LEU A 247 10.23 -12.22 6.94
CA LEU A 247 9.13 -12.93 7.56
C LEU A 247 8.61 -14.09 6.70
N THR A 248 8.62 -13.95 5.37
CA THR A 248 8.33 -15.06 4.44
C THR A 248 9.28 -16.22 4.64
N VAL A 249 10.58 -15.94 4.68
CA VAL A 249 11.61 -16.97 4.91
C VAL A 249 11.44 -17.62 6.28
N ALA A 250 11.23 -16.83 7.33
CA ALA A 250 11.01 -17.34 8.68
C ALA A 250 9.79 -18.28 8.76
N TRP A 251 8.66 -17.91 8.18
CA TRP A 251 7.47 -18.76 8.11
C TRP A 251 7.70 -20.04 7.30
N LEU A 252 8.41 -19.94 6.17
CA LEU A 252 8.73 -21.13 5.36
C LEU A 252 9.61 -22.12 6.15
N LEU A 253 10.59 -21.62 6.91
CA LEU A 253 11.40 -22.46 7.80
C LEU A 253 10.56 -23.14 8.87
N VAL A 254 9.65 -22.42 9.51
CA VAL A 254 8.73 -22.97 10.52
C VAL A 254 7.83 -24.06 9.93
N ILE A 255 7.16 -23.77 8.80
CA ILE A 255 6.19 -24.69 8.16
C ILE A 255 6.90 -25.94 7.65
N ARG A 256 8.13 -25.82 7.18
CA ARG A 256 8.94 -26.92 6.60
C ARG A 256 9.86 -27.61 7.61
N GLY A 257 9.72 -27.32 8.91
CA GLY A 257 10.51 -27.93 9.99
C GLY A 257 12.01 -27.69 9.85
N GLY A 258 12.41 -26.49 9.45
CA GLY A 258 13.82 -26.09 9.25
C GLY A 258 14.45 -26.59 7.93
N ARG A 259 13.71 -27.30 7.11
CA ARG A 259 14.23 -27.80 5.82
C ARG A 259 14.12 -26.71 4.76
N LEU A 260 15.25 -26.28 4.25
CA LEU A 260 15.31 -25.47 3.04
C LEU A 260 15.07 -26.42 1.83
N LEU A 261 13.88 -26.39 1.28
CA LEU A 261 13.63 -27.02 -0.04
C LEU A 261 14.46 -26.27 -1.10
N PRO A 262 14.68 -26.90 -2.27
CA PRO A 262 15.24 -26.14 -3.41
C PRO A 262 14.53 -24.79 -3.53
N GLY A 263 15.30 -23.73 -3.68
CA GLY A 263 14.75 -22.37 -3.73
C GLY A 263 13.76 -22.18 -4.88
N PRO A 264 13.07 -21.05 -4.94
CA PRO A 264 12.07 -20.74 -5.98
C PRO A 264 12.70 -20.56 -7.37
N GLY A 265 13.99 -20.86 -7.53
CA GLY A 265 14.70 -20.79 -8.81
C GLY A 265 14.90 -19.36 -9.31
N ARG A 266 14.92 -19.20 -10.64
CA ARG A 266 15.18 -17.92 -11.31
C ARG A 266 14.05 -16.91 -11.14
N ASP A 267 12.84 -17.36 -10.81
CA ASP A 267 11.63 -16.53 -10.79
C ASP A 267 11.61 -15.50 -9.66
N VAL A 268 12.34 -15.72 -8.58
CA VAL A 268 12.44 -14.74 -7.49
C VAL A 268 13.49 -13.65 -7.75
N VAL A 269 14.46 -13.93 -8.66
CA VAL A 269 15.62 -13.06 -8.87
C VAL A 269 15.24 -11.61 -9.24
N PRO A 270 14.27 -11.34 -10.14
CA PRO A 270 13.89 -9.95 -10.43
C PRO A 270 13.41 -9.19 -9.20
N TYR A 271 12.63 -9.82 -8.32
CA TYR A 271 12.15 -9.20 -7.08
C TYR A 271 13.26 -8.96 -6.07
N VAL A 272 14.19 -9.92 -5.93
CA VAL A 272 15.38 -9.76 -5.08
C VAL A 272 16.29 -8.65 -5.65
N THR A 273 16.43 -8.56 -6.98
CA THR A 273 17.18 -7.46 -7.63
C THR A 273 16.59 -6.10 -7.28
N LEU A 274 15.27 -5.94 -7.36
CA LEU A 274 14.62 -4.68 -6.98
C LEU A 274 14.86 -4.36 -5.49
N MET A 275 14.64 -5.32 -4.60
CA MET A 275 14.78 -5.14 -3.16
C MET A 275 16.24 -4.84 -2.78
N VAL A 276 17.18 -5.73 -3.15
CA VAL A 276 18.59 -5.59 -2.79
C VAL A 276 19.23 -4.39 -3.46
N GLY A 277 18.89 -4.15 -4.73
CA GLY A 277 19.34 -2.98 -5.47
C GLY A 277 18.90 -1.68 -4.80
N THR A 278 17.65 -1.58 -4.37
CA THR A 278 17.18 -0.39 -3.66
C THR A 278 17.87 -0.22 -2.31
N VAL A 279 18.12 -1.29 -1.55
CA VAL A 279 18.90 -1.24 -0.29
C VAL A 279 20.31 -0.76 -0.55
N LEU A 280 21.01 -1.36 -1.50
CA LEU A 280 22.39 -0.97 -1.84
C LEU A 280 22.45 0.46 -2.36
N GLY A 281 21.50 0.81 -3.24
CA GLY A 281 21.44 2.15 -3.82
C GLY A 281 21.19 3.26 -2.79
N THR A 282 20.24 3.05 -1.87
CA THR A 282 19.99 4.00 -0.77
C THR A 282 21.17 4.12 0.17
N THR A 283 21.84 3.02 0.48
CA THR A 283 23.05 2.99 1.32
C THR A 283 24.21 3.73 0.64
N VAL A 284 24.48 3.45 -0.63
CA VAL A 284 25.54 4.12 -1.42
C VAL A 284 25.25 5.61 -1.54
N LYS A 285 24.01 6.00 -1.87
CA LYS A 285 23.61 7.41 -1.93
C LYS A 285 23.89 8.13 -0.60
N GLY A 286 23.50 7.51 0.53
CA GLY A 286 23.71 8.10 1.85
C GLY A 286 25.20 8.18 2.25
N ALA A 287 25.95 7.11 2.02
CA ALA A 287 27.36 7.01 2.40
C ALA A 287 28.27 8.00 1.62
N PHE A 288 27.96 8.25 0.35
CA PHE A 288 28.76 9.12 -0.53
C PHE A 288 28.13 10.50 -0.75
N GLY A 289 26.98 10.83 -0.13
CA GLY A 289 26.31 12.12 -0.29
C GLY A 289 25.95 12.42 -1.76
N LEU A 290 25.51 11.40 -2.53
CA LEU A 290 25.29 11.55 -3.96
C LEU A 290 24.11 12.49 -4.25
N GLU A 291 24.35 13.46 -5.15
CA GLU A 291 23.38 14.46 -5.59
C GLU A 291 23.17 14.42 -7.11
N GLY A 292 22.18 15.17 -7.60
CA GLY A 292 21.86 15.27 -9.03
C GLY A 292 21.54 13.91 -9.65
N ALA A 293 22.07 13.65 -10.84
CA ALA A 293 21.83 12.38 -11.55
C ALA A 293 22.39 11.16 -10.80
N ALA A 294 23.49 11.31 -10.04
CA ALA A 294 24.06 10.20 -9.26
C ALA A 294 23.12 9.76 -8.12
N ALA A 295 22.27 10.66 -7.61
CA ALA A 295 21.29 10.33 -6.58
C ALA A 295 20.21 9.34 -7.05
N LEU A 296 20.04 9.16 -8.36
CA LEU A 296 19.09 8.17 -8.93
C LEU A 296 19.41 6.74 -8.49
N VAL A 297 20.68 6.43 -8.14
CA VAL A 297 21.04 5.12 -7.60
C VAL A 297 20.26 4.76 -6.35
N GLY A 298 19.86 5.74 -5.55
CA GLY A 298 19.05 5.55 -4.33
C GLY A 298 17.55 5.47 -4.57
N THR A 299 17.07 5.56 -5.83
CA THR A 299 15.64 5.56 -6.12
C THR A 299 15.14 4.15 -6.44
N PRO A 300 13.96 3.74 -5.92
CA PRO A 300 13.33 2.48 -6.32
C PRO A 300 13.04 2.40 -7.82
N ALA A 301 12.85 3.56 -8.48
CA ALA A 301 12.58 3.64 -9.90
C ALA A 301 13.70 2.99 -10.73
N LEU A 302 14.95 3.36 -10.47
CA LEU A 302 16.09 2.79 -11.18
C LEU A 302 16.13 1.26 -11.05
N TRP A 303 16.02 0.76 -9.82
CA TRP A 303 16.12 -0.67 -9.54
C TRP A 303 14.92 -1.47 -10.03
N ALA A 304 13.74 -0.86 -10.14
CA ALA A 304 12.59 -1.47 -10.80
C ALA A 304 12.85 -1.73 -12.28
N PHE A 305 13.45 -0.77 -13.01
CA PHE A 305 13.82 -0.98 -14.41
C PHE A 305 15.01 -1.93 -14.57
N VAL A 306 15.99 -1.93 -13.66
CA VAL A 306 17.05 -2.94 -13.62
C VAL A 306 16.44 -4.34 -13.42
N ALA A 307 15.51 -4.49 -12.49
CA ALA A 307 14.80 -5.75 -12.26
C ALA A 307 13.98 -6.21 -13.48
N VAL A 308 13.37 -5.28 -14.22
CA VAL A 308 12.71 -5.55 -15.50
C VAL A 308 13.72 -6.11 -16.50
N GLY A 309 14.89 -5.48 -16.66
CA GLY A 309 15.95 -5.95 -17.55
C GLY A 309 16.44 -7.35 -17.18
N VAL A 310 16.70 -7.58 -15.89
CA VAL A 310 17.08 -8.89 -15.34
C VAL A 310 15.99 -9.94 -15.62
N GLY A 311 14.72 -9.57 -15.40
CA GLY A 311 13.59 -10.46 -15.66
C GLY A 311 13.46 -10.84 -17.14
N VAL A 312 13.56 -9.88 -18.06
CA VAL A 312 13.52 -10.12 -19.51
C VAL A 312 14.66 -11.04 -19.96
N TRP A 313 15.86 -10.82 -19.42
CA TRP A 313 17.05 -11.61 -19.75
C TRP A 313 16.97 -13.04 -19.17
N LEU A 314 16.67 -13.15 -17.86
CA LEU A 314 16.79 -14.41 -17.13
C LEU A 314 15.62 -15.37 -17.36
N LEU A 315 14.40 -14.83 -17.56
CA LEU A 315 13.18 -15.62 -17.69
C LEU A 315 12.84 -15.97 -19.15
N HIS A 316 13.71 -15.59 -20.10
CA HIS A 316 13.64 -15.97 -21.52
C HIS A 316 12.26 -15.70 -22.13
N LEU A 317 11.78 -14.45 -22.06
CA LEU A 317 10.55 -14.06 -22.73
C LEU A 317 10.64 -14.35 -24.23
N ASP A 318 9.58 -14.96 -24.77
CA ASP A 318 9.47 -15.11 -26.22
C ASP A 318 9.27 -13.76 -26.94
N ASP A 319 9.41 -13.74 -28.25
CA ASP A 319 9.30 -12.49 -29.01
C ASP A 319 7.90 -11.87 -28.95
N ALA A 320 6.86 -12.69 -28.79
CA ALA A 320 5.49 -12.21 -28.65
C ALA A 320 5.33 -11.51 -27.29
N ALA A 321 5.83 -12.10 -26.21
CA ALA A 321 5.81 -11.49 -24.86
C ALA A 321 6.65 -10.21 -24.81
N ARG A 322 7.85 -10.20 -25.44
CA ARG A 322 8.71 -9.00 -25.51
C ARG A 322 8.01 -7.81 -26.17
N ARG A 323 7.13 -8.03 -27.14
CA ARG A 323 6.33 -6.98 -27.78
C ARG A 323 5.07 -6.61 -26.99
N ARG A 324 4.47 -7.58 -26.29
CA ARG A 324 3.23 -7.35 -25.50
C ARG A 324 3.49 -6.63 -24.18
N VAL A 325 4.56 -6.99 -23.47
CA VAL A 325 4.90 -6.40 -22.17
C VAL A 325 4.90 -4.87 -22.20
N PRO A 326 5.68 -4.17 -23.05
CA PRO A 326 5.72 -2.71 -23.01
C PRO A 326 4.36 -2.08 -23.41
N ARG A 327 3.63 -2.69 -24.34
CA ARG A 327 2.33 -2.20 -24.79
C ARG A 327 1.27 -2.27 -23.68
N GLU A 328 1.21 -3.39 -22.96
CA GLU A 328 0.23 -3.59 -21.91
C GLU A 328 0.63 -2.85 -20.62
N ALA A 329 1.93 -2.86 -20.28
CA ALA A 329 2.45 -2.06 -19.18
C ALA A 329 2.17 -0.57 -19.42
N GLY A 330 2.39 -0.06 -20.64
CA GLY A 330 2.10 1.33 -21.00
C GLY A 330 0.62 1.69 -20.85
N LYS A 331 -0.29 0.82 -21.29
CA LYS A 331 -1.74 1.05 -21.11
C LYS A 331 -2.15 1.14 -19.63
N LEU A 332 -1.65 0.20 -18.82
CA LEU A 332 -1.92 0.18 -17.38
C LEU A 332 -1.28 1.37 -16.68
N TRP A 333 -0.05 1.70 -17.09
CA TRP A 333 0.66 2.85 -16.55
C TRP A 333 -0.08 4.16 -16.82
N VAL A 334 -0.52 4.43 -18.04
CA VAL A 334 -1.29 5.64 -18.39
C VAL A 334 -2.55 5.74 -17.52
N GLY A 335 -3.29 4.63 -17.40
CA GLY A 335 -4.50 4.58 -16.56
C GLY A 335 -4.25 4.87 -15.07
N THR A 336 -3.03 4.64 -14.58
CA THR A 336 -2.63 4.89 -13.19
C THR A 336 -1.91 6.23 -13.06
N ALA A 337 -1.07 6.59 -14.02
CA ALA A 337 -0.22 7.78 -14.00
C ALA A 337 -1.04 9.07 -14.04
N ILE A 338 -2.04 9.15 -14.93
CA ILE A 338 -2.87 10.36 -15.09
C ILE A 338 -3.60 10.72 -13.78
N PRO A 339 -4.37 9.81 -13.13
CA PRO A 339 -4.98 10.14 -11.85
C PRO A 339 -3.96 10.52 -10.77
N ASN A 340 -2.83 9.81 -10.68
CA ASN A 340 -1.80 10.14 -9.69
C ASN A 340 -1.17 11.51 -9.94
N ALA A 341 -0.88 11.86 -11.19
CA ALA A 341 -0.36 13.19 -11.54
C ALA A 341 -1.34 14.30 -11.13
N LEU A 342 -2.62 14.11 -11.41
CA LEU A 342 -3.67 15.05 -11.01
C LEU A 342 -3.83 15.14 -9.49
N TYR A 343 -3.72 14.03 -8.77
CA TYR A 343 -3.71 14.06 -7.30
C TYR A 343 -2.49 14.79 -6.75
N VAL A 344 -1.29 14.59 -7.31
CA VAL A 344 -0.09 15.34 -6.91
C VAL A 344 -0.30 16.84 -7.12
N ALA A 345 -0.78 17.24 -8.30
CA ALA A 345 -1.11 18.64 -8.59
C ALA A 345 -2.17 19.18 -7.61
N PHE A 346 -3.20 18.41 -7.32
CA PHE A 346 -4.25 18.77 -6.36
C PHE A 346 -3.68 19.04 -4.97
N GLY A 347 -2.85 18.14 -4.43
CA GLY A 347 -2.22 18.31 -3.11
C GLY A 347 -1.30 19.53 -3.05
N LEU A 348 -0.50 19.78 -4.10
CA LEU A 348 0.36 20.96 -4.22
C LEU A 348 -0.46 22.27 -4.20
N ILE A 349 -1.56 22.30 -4.94
CA ILE A 349 -2.44 23.48 -5.02
C ILE A 349 -3.22 23.69 -3.72
N LEU A 350 -3.70 22.64 -3.06
CA LEU A 350 -4.35 22.75 -1.76
C LEU A 350 -3.40 23.39 -0.73
N SER A 351 -2.12 22.95 -0.73
CA SER A 351 -1.11 23.46 0.18
C SER A 351 -0.69 24.89 -0.17
N ALA A 352 -0.26 25.15 -1.42
CA ALA A 352 0.23 26.46 -1.84
C ALA A 352 -0.90 27.49 -2.00
N GLY A 353 -2.12 27.02 -2.25
CA GLY A 353 -3.30 27.88 -2.49
C GLY A 353 -4.01 28.37 -1.23
N GLY A 354 -3.50 28.08 -0.03
CA GLY A 354 -4.12 28.54 1.23
C GLY A 354 -5.38 27.78 1.66
N VAL A 355 -5.85 26.83 0.85
CA VAL A 355 -7.09 26.07 1.11
C VAL A 355 -6.93 25.18 2.34
N SER A 356 -5.82 24.45 2.46
CA SER A 356 -5.57 23.55 3.60
C SER A 356 -5.40 24.32 4.91
N GLN A 357 -4.73 25.47 4.91
CA GLN A 357 -4.55 26.33 6.08
C GLN A 357 -5.89 26.89 6.57
N ALA A 358 -6.75 27.35 5.65
CA ALA A 358 -8.09 27.86 5.99
C ALA A 358 -8.98 26.78 6.64
N LEU A 359 -8.86 25.53 6.19
CA LEU A 359 -9.59 24.39 6.76
C LEU A 359 -8.98 23.97 8.10
N ALA A 360 -7.65 23.97 8.21
CA ALA A 360 -6.93 23.62 9.42
C ALA A 360 -7.30 24.56 10.57
N GLY A 361 -7.42 25.88 10.31
CA GLY A 361 -7.87 26.85 11.29
C GLY A 361 -9.28 26.56 11.84
N ALA A 362 -10.17 26.01 11.02
CA ALA A 362 -11.51 25.62 11.47
C ALA A 362 -11.50 24.27 12.23
N LEU A 363 -10.71 23.30 11.78
CA LEU A 363 -10.64 21.97 12.38
C LEU A 363 -9.84 21.95 13.69
N SER A 364 -8.84 22.82 13.82
CA SER A 364 -8.10 22.99 15.08
C SER A 364 -9.00 23.44 16.24
N GLY A 365 -10.14 24.09 15.96
CA GLY A 365 -11.18 24.36 16.94
C GLY A 365 -11.80 23.11 17.60
N MET A 366 -11.64 21.93 17.04
CA MET A 366 -12.01 20.65 17.66
C MET A 366 -11.05 20.23 18.79
N GLY A 367 -9.90 20.90 18.92
CA GLY A 367 -8.88 20.56 19.89
C GLY A 367 -8.40 19.12 19.75
N GLU A 368 -8.11 18.49 20.86
CA GLU A 368 -7.60 17.11 20.90
C GLU A 368 -8.53 16.06 20.26
N SER A 369 -9.85 16.32 20.18
CA SER A 369 -10.79 15.42 19.52
C SER A 369 -10.44 15.19 18.04
N TYR A 370 -9.77 16.16 17.40
CA TYR A 370 -9.27 15.99 16.03
C TYR A 370 -8.21 14.91 15.92
N LEU A 371 -7.36 14.72 16.94
CA LEU A 371 -6.32 13.69 16.93
C LEU A 371 -6.92 12.27 16.86
N VAL A 372 -8.10 12.09 17.48
CA VAL A 372 -8.87 10.84 17.36
C VAL A 372 -9.50 10.71 15.97
N ALA A 373 -9.99 11.82 15.39
CA ALA A 373 -10.61 11.83 14.07
C ALA A 373 -9.58 11.63 12.92
N MET A 374 -8.33 12.05 13.13
CA MET A 374 -7.27 12.05 12.12
C MET A 374 -7.11 10.71 11.40
N PRO A 375 -6.96 9.53 12.05
CA PRO A 375 -6.82 8.26 11.36
C PRO A 375 -8.09 7.84 10.60
N PHE A 376 -9.28 8.25 11.05
CA PHE A 376 -10.51 7.97 10.29
C PHE A 376 -10.56 8.76 8.98
N LEU A 377 -10.12 10.01 8.99
CA LEU A 377 -10.03 10.82 7.77
C LEU A 377 -8.98 10.27 6.81
N GLY A 378 -7.80 9.86 7.33
CA GLY A 378 -6.77 9.21 6.53
C GLY A 378 -7.28 7.91 5.90
N ALA A 379 -7.89 7.05 6.69
CA ALA A 379 -8.45 5.78 6.22
C ALA A 379 -9.60 6.00 5.22
N PHE A 380 -10.44 6.99 5.42
CA PHE A 380 -11.50 7.35 4.47
C PHE A 380 -10.93 7.80 3.12
N ALA A 381 -9.86 8.59 3.13
CA ALA A 381 -9.17 8.96 1.90
C ALA A 381 -8.58 7.74 1.19
N GLY A 382 -7.93 6.82 1.92
CA GLY A 382 -7.42 5.57 1.38
C GLY A 382 -8.52 4.65 0.82
N PHE A 383 -9.63 4.53 1.54
CA PHE A 383 -10.81 3.75 1.15
C PHE A 383 -11.38 4.22 -0.20
N ILE A 384 -11.56 5.53 -0.38
CA ILE A 384 -12.19 6.08 -1.59
C ILE A 384 -11.21 6.10 -2.76
N THR A 385 -9.96 6.53 -2.55
CA THR A 385 -8.96 6.64 -3.61
C THR A 385 -8.36 5.29 -4.00
N ALA A 386 -8.45 4.29 -3.12
CA ALA A 386 -7.76 3.00 -3.22
C ALA A 386 -6.24 3.15 -3.49
N SER A 387 -5.66 4.29 -3.10
CA SER A 387 -4.28 4.68 -3.34
C SER A 387 -3.73 5.46 -2.16
N ASN A 388 -2.60 5.03 -1.60
CA ASN A 388 -1.95 5.77 -0.53
C ASN A 388 -1.41 7.13 -1.03
N THR A 389 -0.91 7.19 -2.26
CA THR A 389 -0.49 8.45 -2.91
C THR A 389 -1.68 9.40 -3.10
N GLY A 390 -2.80 8.87 -3.59
CA GLY A 390 -4.03 9.65 -3.76
C GLY A 390 -4.60 10.16 -2.44
N ALA A 391 -4.57 9.35 -1.39
CA ALA A 391 -5.03 9.73 -0.06
C ALA A 391 -4.15 10.82 0.56
N MET A 392 -2.82 10.69 0.42
CA MET A 392 -1.86 11.69 0.88
C MET A 392 -2.07 13.04 0.18
N ALA A 393 -2.30 13.03 -1.14
CA ALA A 393 -2.57 14.25 -1.88
C ALA A 393 -3.92 14.89 -1.55
N LEU A 394 -4.95 14.07 -1.31
CA LEU A 394 -6.33 14.54 -1.12
C LEU A 394 -6.55 15.20 0.24
N ILE A 395 -6.06 14.60 1.30
CA ILE A 395 -6.31 15.04 2.70
C ILE A 395 -5.00 15.30 3.45
N GLY A 396 -3.86 14.84 2.97
CA GLY A 396 -2.57 15.02 3.64
C GLY A 396 -2.27 16.48 4.01
N PRO A 397 -2.39 17.47 3.10
CA PRO A 397 -2.17 18.87 3.45
C PRO A 397 -3.03 19.34 4.64
N LEU A 398 -4.32 19.03 4.62
CA LEU A 398 -5.23 19.35 5.68
C LEU A 398 -4.83 18.74 7.04
N GLN A 399 -4.41 17.45 7.01
CA GLN A 399 -3.98 16.74 8.22
C GLN A 399 -2.69 17.34 8.81
N MET A 400 -1.74 17.71 7.96
CA MET A 400 -0.46 18.30 8.41
C MET A 400 -0.69 19.68 9.01
N ASP A 401 -1.44 20.54 8.33
CA ASP A 401 -1.69 21.90 8.77
C ASP A 401 -2.53 21.89 10.07
N THR A 402 -3.54 21.02 10.19
CA THR A 402 -4.35 20.90 11.41
C THR A 402 -3.53 20.32 12.57
N GLY A 403 -2.71 19.29 12.31
CA GLY A 403 -1.82 18.71 13.32
C GLY A 403 -0.84 19.75 13.85
N ALA A 404 -0.21 20.53 12.96
CA ALA A 404 0.71 21.60 13.33
C ALA A 404 0.01 22.68 14.17
N ALA A 405 -1.22 23.07 13.82
CA ALA A 405 -2.03 24.02 14.60
C ALA A 405 -2.39 23.49 16.01
N LEU A 406 -2.38 22.18 16.22
CA LEU A 406 -2.58 21.51 17.50
C LEU A 406 -1.25 21.16 18.23
N GLY A 407 -0.11 21.62 17.71
CA GLY A 407 1.20 21.37 18.31
C GLY A 407 1.82 20.01 17.98
N VAL A 408 1.18 19.21 17.11
CA VAL A 408 1.74 17.90 16.69
C VAL A 408 2.81 18.10 15.63
N PRO A 409 4.03 17.56 15.83
CA PRO A 409 5.08 17.66 14.81
C PRO A 409 4.63 17.01 13.49
N PRO A 410 4.89 17.65 12.34
CA PRO A 410 4.43 17.19 11.02
C PRO A 410 4.78 15.73 10.68
N PRO A 411 5.97 15.17 11.01
CA PRO A 411 6.27 13.77 10.74
C PRO A 411 5.31 12.79 11.43
N TRP A 412 4.83 13.12 12.62
CA TRP A 412 3.90 12.29 13.37
C TRP A 412 2.48 12.33 12.80
N SER A 413 2.00 13.54 12.44
CA SER A 413 0.71 13.69 11.75
C SER A 413 0.73 12.96 10.41
N ASN A 414 1.83 13.10 9.65
CA ASN A 414 2.02 12.43 8.37
C ASN A 414 2.06 10.90 8.53
N GLY A 415 2.85 10.40 9.49
CA GLY A 415 2.97 8.97 9.76
C GLY A 415 1.63 8.33 10.12
N LEU A 416 0.85 8.96 10.99
CA LEU A 416 -0.48 8.47 11.38
C LEU A 416 -1.45 8.48 10.18
N HIS A 417 -1.50 9.58 9.42
CA HIS A 417 -2.31 9.67 8.20
C HIS A 417 -1.93 8.58 7.20
N ASN A 418 -0.64 8.40 6.95
CA ASN A 418 -0.08 7.47 5.98
C ASN A 418 -0.41 6.01 6.33
N ALA A 419 -0.23 5.62 7.61
CA ALA A 419 -0.61 4.28 8.08
C ALA A 419 -2.12 4.04 7.97
N ALA A 420 -2.93 5.01 8.40
CA ALA A 420 -4.38 4.92 8.34
C ALA A 420 -4.91 4.87 6.89
N ALA A 421 -4.38 5.71 6.00
CA ALA A 421 -4.71 5.69 4.58
C ALA A 421 -4.36 4.35 3.93
N GLY A 422 -3.17 3.82 4.23
CA GLY A 422 -2.73 2.52 3.75
C GLY A 422 -3.65 1.37 4.20
N TRP A 423 -4.11 1.39 5.44
CA TRP A 423 -5.04 0.39 5.96
C TRP A 423 -6.48 0.60 5.47
N GLY A 424 -6.92 1.83 5.24
CA GLY A 424 -8.24 2.16 4.68
C GLY A 424 -8.51 1.51 3.32
N ILE A 425 -7.47 1.25 2.53
CA ILE A 425 -7.54 0.58 1.23
C ILE A 425 -8.14 -0.84 1.34
N VAL A 426 -8.00 -1.51 2.47
CA VAL A 426 -8.43 -2.92 2.69
C VAL A 426 -9.93 -3.12 2.42
N ALA A 427 -10.80 -2.21 2.83
CA ALA A 427 -12.23 -2.28 2.49
C ALA A 427 -12.59 -1.42 1.26
N GLY A 428 -11.61 -0.83 0.57
CA GLY A 428 -11.82 0.05 -0.56
C GLY A 428 -12.51 -0.65 -1.75
N PRO A 429 -13.50 0.00 -2.41
CA PRO A 429 -14.28 -0.62 -3.47
C PRO A 429 -13.44 -1.18 -4.62
N ALA A 430 -12.38 -0.48 -5.02
CA ALA A 430 -11.49 -0.92 -6.10
C ALA A 430 -10.72 -2.20 -5.74
N ARG A 431 -10.23 -2.34 -4.51
CA ARG A 431 -9.53 -3.55 -4.05
C ARG A 431 -10.48 -4.74 -3.95
N ILE A 432 -11.69 -4.50 -3.42
CA ILE A 432 -12.76 -5.50 -3.40
C ILE A 432 -13.14 -5.95 -4.81
N GLN A 433 -13.19 -5.02 -5.77
CA GLN A 433 -13.49 -5.35 -7.16
C GLN A 433 -12.42 -6.28 -7.76
N VAL A 434 -11.13 -6.00 -7.54
CA VAL A 434 -10.04 -6.85 -8.02
C VAL A 434 -10.10 -8.24 -7.38
N ALA A 435 -10.21 -8.29 -6.05
CA ALA A 435 -10.29 -9.55 -5.31
C ALA A 435 -11.51 -10.38 -5.70
N HIS A 436 -12.67 -9.73 -5.89
CA HIS A 436 -13.90 -10.35 -6.41
C HIS A 436 -13.68 -10.94 -7.80
N GLY A 437 -13.09 -10.15 -8.73
CA GLY A 437 -12.84 -10.61 -10.10
C GLY A 437 -11.96 -11.86 -10.15
N MET A 438 -10.91 -11.90 -9.35
CA MET A 438 -10.00 -13.05 -9.25
C MET A 438 -10.69 -14.28 -8.61
N ALA A 439 -11.50 -14.07 -7.57
CA ALA A 439 -12.15 -15.15 -6.84
C ALA A 439 -13.38 -15.71 -7.57
N ALA A 440 -14.16 -14.88 -8.27
CA ALA A 440 -15.38 -15.32 -8.97
C ALA A 440 -15.08 -16.27 -10.13
N GLY A 441 -13.91 -16.14 -10.78
CA GLY A 441 -13.46 -17.04 -11.85
C GLY A 441 -12.73 -18.29 -11.37
N ALA A 442 -12.46 -18.41 -10.07
CA ALA A 442 -11.65 -19.50 -9.54
C ALA A 442 -12.49 -20.77 -9.29
N GLN A 443 -12.03 -21.91 -9.80
CA GLN A 443 -12.58 -23.22 -9.42
C GLN A 443 -12.07 -23.56 -8.01
N SER A 444 -12.96 -23.48 -7.03
CA SER A 444 -12.63 -23.77 -5.63
C SER A 444 -13.81 -24.41 -4.92
N PRO A 445 -13.58 -25.13 -3.80
CA PRO A 445 -14.67 -25.55 -2.92
C PRO A 445 -15.52 -24.35 -2.50
N GLN A 446 -16.84 -24.49 -2.58
CA GLN A 446 -17.74 -23.42 -2.13
C GLN A 446 -17.82 -23.40 -0.60
N MET A 447 -17.95 -22.22 -0.04
CA MET A 447 -18.17 -22.05 1.39
C MET A 447 -19.68 -22.04 1.65
N PRO A 448 -20.25 -22.96 2.45
CA PRO A 448 -21.68 -22.96 2.77
C PRO A 448 -22.11 -21.60 3.34
N GLY A 449 -23.15 -21.01 2.77
CA GLY A 449 -23.72 -19.73 3.22
C GLY A 449 -22.99 -18.46 2.75
N TRP A 450 -21.85 -18.60 2.03
CA TRP A 450 -21.09 -17.45 1.55
C TRP A 450 -20.76 -17.56 0.06
N THR A 451 -21.40 -16.75 -0.74
CA THR A 451 -21.03 -16.57 -2.15
C THR A 451 -20.02 -15.45 -2.29
N VAL A 452 -19.14 -15.55 -3.31
CA VAL A 452 -18.18 -14.48 -3.63
C VAL A 452 -18.93 -13.32 -4.27
N THR A 453 -19.32 -12.35 -3.47
CA THR A 453 -19.92 -11.10 -3.93
C THR A 453 -19.16 -9.92 -3.32
N ARG A 454 -19.16 -8.79 -4.01
CA ARG A 454 -18.54 -7.55 -3.49
C ARG A 454 -19.12 -7.16 -2.12
N ARG A 455 -20.43 -7.30 -1.95
CA ARG A 455 -21.13 -7.01 -0.69
C ARG A 455 -20.62 -7.90 0.45
N ASN A 456 -20.53 -9.22 0.22
CA ASN A 456 -20.09 -10.17 1.24
C ASN A 456 -18.62 -9.94 1.63
N LEU A 457 -17.74 -9.63 0.65
CA LEU A 457 -16.36 -9.25 0.93
C LEU A 457 -16.30 -7.97 1.77
N PHE A 458 -17.07 -6.93 1.39
CA PHE A 458 -17.11 -5.67 2.12
C PHE A 458 -17.59 -5.83 3.57
N VAL A 459 -18.69 -6.57 3.79
CA VAL A 459 -19.26 -6.78 5.14
C VAL A 459 -18.26 -7.45 6.09
N VAL A 460 -17.40 -8.34 5.57
CA VAL A 460 -16.38 -9.01 6.38
C VAL A 460 -15.12 -8.14 6.56
N LEU A 461 -14.72 -7.37 5.55
CA LEU A 461 -13.50 -6.55 5.61
C LEU A 461 -13.70 -5.26 6.41
N LEU A 462 -14.90 -4.68 6.38
CA LEU A 462 -15.19 -3.42 7.07
C LEU A 462 -14.91 -3.47 8.59
N PRO A 463 -15.36 -4.47 9.35
CA PRO A 463 -15.01 -4.57 10.77
C PRO A 463 -13.51 -4.67 11.04
N ALA A 464 -12.77 -5.40 10.20
CA ALA A 464 -11.31 -5.51 10.30
C ALA A 464 -10.64 -4.15 10.02
N MET A 465 -11.09 -3.44 8.98
CA MET A 465 -10.60 -2.09 8.69
C MET A 465 -10.84 -1.16 9.88
N LEU A 466 -12.07 -1.12 10.40
CA LEU A 466 -12.44 -0.25 11.53
C LEU A 466 -11.67 -0.61 12.80
N ALA A 467 -11.44 -1.88 13.09
CA ALA A 467 -10.65 -2.31 14.25
C ALA A 467 -9.20 -1.80 14.17
N GLY A 468 -8.57 -1.86 13.00
CA GLY A 468 -7.23 -1.30 12.80
C GLY A 468 -7.19 0.22 12.95
N ILE A 469 -8.18 0.94 12.40
CA ILE A 469 -8.29 2.40 12.52
C ILE A 469 -8.50 2.81 13.98
N LEU A 470 -9.36 2.11 14.71
CA LEU A 470 -9.57 2.35 16.15
C LEU A 470 -8.26 2.13 16.93
N GLY A 471 -7.52 1.08 16.64
CA GLY A 471 -6.20 0.87 17.21
C GLY A 471 -5.23 2.01 16.91
N MET A 472 -5.22 2.52 15.68
CA MET A 472 -4.41 3.69 15.29
C MET A 472 -4.89 4.97 16.00
N ALA A 473 -6.19 5.15 16.22
CA ALA A 473 -6.73 6.28 16.97
C ALA A 473 -6.30 6.25 18.44
N VAL A 474 -6.34 5.07 19.06
CA VAL A 474 -5.83 4.88 20.43
C VAL A 474 -4.34 5.17 20.48
N MET A 475 -3.53 4.63 19.55
CA MET A 475 -2.10 4.94 19.49
C MET A 475 -1.83 6.42 19.25
N GLY A 476 -2.58 7.06 18.34
CA GLY A 476 -2.49 8.50 18.08
C GLY A 476 -2.77 9.32 19.35
N TRP A 477 -3.79 8.96 20.11
CA TRP A 477 -4.11 9.63 21.36
C TRP A 477 -2.97 9.60 22.39
N PHE A 478 -2.28 8.46 22.52
CA PHE A 478 -1.23 8.30 23.54
C PHE A 478 0.19 8.63 23.03
N LEU A 479 0.47 8.51 21.74
CA LEU A 479 1.82 8.62 21.21
C LEU A 479 2.10 9.91 20.45
N LEU A 480 1.07 10.66 20.00
CA LEU A 480 1.33 11.94 19.34
C LEU A 480 1.95 12.93 20.34
N PRO A 481 3.13 13.46 20.05
CA PRO A 481 3.73 14.54 20.86
C PRO A 481 2.82 15.78 20.82
N ARG A 482 2.66 16.42 21.96
CA ARG A 482 1.82 17.62 22.14
C ARG A 482 2.64 18.75 22.76
#